data_24c13121e77ff47437a76374c3e1be19
#
_entry.id   24c13121e77ff47437a76374c3e1be19
#
_cell.length_a   1.000
_cell.length_b   1.000
_cell.length_c   1.000
_cell.angle_alpha   90.00
_cell.angle_beta   90.00
_cell.angle_gamma   90.00
#
_symmetry.space_group_name_H-M   'P 1'
#
loop_
_entity.id
_entity.type
_entity.pdbx_description
1 polymer ?
#
loop_
_entity_poly.entity_id
_entity_poly.type
_entity_poly.pdbx_seq_one_letter_code
_entity_poly.pdbx_strand_id
1 'polypeptide(L)'
;MELVPTVDISRPSATSLAALDTACRDHGFFLLAGHGLDDLIERAWDETRRFFAADRSIKTAIVRDQENPMGYFDRELTKRKRDHKEVFDFVDPSHASIDQRNRWPQSLPGFRETMTELFDELSVLTDRTMVLIHDALGLGDGSRREVACSRHGSSIRLNHYPVGDPVPEGERDGLADLGETALGYHTDPGVVTLLLQDDTGGLQAESLDHGWIDVPPTAGTIVVNLGDCMQAWTNDRYRAAVHRVVPMTKRSRYSIPYFSNPAREAVVAPVPELSADGVRYRPFAWREFMTARAYDNFTDLGVDDTQVTDFRVTA
;
A
#
# COMPACT_ATOMS: atom_id res chain seq x y z
N MET A 1 -11.67 20.71 12.09
CA MET A 1 -11.60 20.14 10.73
C MET A 1 -11.20 18.69 10.92
N GLU A 2 -11.86 17.76 10.23
CA GLU A 2 -11.49 16.35 10.30
C GLU A 2 -10.09 16.20 9.68
N LEU A 3 -9.14 15.60 10.41
CA LEU A 3 -7.74 15.53 9.96
C LEU A 3 -7.61 14.60 8.73
N VAL A 4 -8.39 13.52 8.67
CA VAL A 4 -8.44 12.62 7.52
C VAL A 4 -9.82 12.76 6.86
N PRO A 5 -9.97 13.62 5.83
CA PRO A 5 -11.27 13.93 5.26
C PRO A 5 -11.86 12.76 4.48
N THR A 6 -13.19 12.68 4.44
CA THR A 6 -13.92 11.73 3.60
C THR A 6 -14.32 12.40 2.27
N VAL A 7 -13.97 11.75 1.16
CA VAL A 7 -14.31 12.16 -0.21
C VAL A 7 -15.27 11.13 -0.82
N ASP A 8 -16.47 11.56 -1.20
CA ASP A 8 -17.41 10.71 -1.93
C ASP A 8 -17.06 10.73 -3.43
N ILE A 9 -16.54 9.60 -3.94
CA ILE A 9 -16.13 9.46 -5.34
C ILE A 9 -17.32 9.46 -6.31
N SER A 10 -18.51 9.14 -5.83
CA SER A 10 -19.74 9.18 -6.65
C SER A 10 -20.25 10.61 -6.87
N ARG A 11 -19.86 11.56 -6.00
CA ARG A 11 -20.33 12.95 -6.03
C ARG A 11 -19.22 13.92 -5.58
N PRO A 12 -18.10 14.01 -6.33
CA PRO A 12 -17.03 14.93 -5.99
C PRO A 12 -17.54 16.37 -6.05
N SER A 13 -17.13 17.16 -5.07
CA SER A 13 -17.46 18.59 -4.99
C SER A 13 -16.18 19.44 -4.89
N ALA A 14 -16.26 20.71 -5.23
CA ALA A 14 -15.13 21.62 -5.06
C ALA A 14 -14.63 21.66 -3.60
N THR A 15 -15.53 21.54 -2.62
CA THR A 15 -15.18 21.50 -1.20
C THR A 15 -14.44 20.23 -0.84
N SER A 16 -14.90 19.06 -1.35
CA SER A 16 -14.24 17.79 -1.08
C SER A 16 -12.88 17.67 -1.77
N LEU A 17 -12.73 18.22 -2.98
CA LEU A 17 -11.44 18.30 -3.67
C LEU A 17 -10.46 19.23 -2.95
N ALA A 18 -10.92 20.37 -2.42
CA ALA A 18 -10.07 21.23 -1.61
C ALA A 18 -9.63 20.58 -0.30
N ALA A 19 -10.51 19.82 0.36
CA ALA A 19 -10.17 19.04 1.55
C ALA A 19 -9.15 17.94 1.23
N LEU A 20 -9.32 17.23 0.10
CA LEU A 20 -8.36 16.25 -0.41
C LEU A 20 -7.00 16.90 -0.67
N ASP A 21 -6.93 18.04 -1.40
CA ASP A 21 -5.67 18.75 -1.67
C ASP A 21 -4.95 19.11 -0.36
N THR A 22 -5.68 19.62 0.63
CA THR A 22 -5.13 19.95 1.94
C THR A 22 -4.54 18.74 2.65
N ALA A 23 -5.29 17.64 2.73
CA ALA A 23 -4.85 16.42 3.37
C ALA A 23 -3.64 15.77 2.67
N CYS A 24 -3.62 15.78 1.32
CA CYS A 24 -2.49 15.27 0.55
C CYS A 24 -1.21 16.10 0.73
N ARG A 25 -1.33 17.40 1.02
CA ARG A 25 -0.17 18.26 1.35
C ARG A 25 0.36 18.02 2.76
N ASP A 26 -0.52 17.81 3.73
CA ASP A 26 -0.13 17.65 5.13
C ASP A 26 0.38 16.23 5.42
N HIS A 27 -0.43 15.21 5.21
CA HIS A 27 -0.10 13.83 5.63
C HIS A 27 -0.29 12.76 4.55
N GLY A 28 -0.86 13.10 3.38
CA GLY A 28 -1.04 12.16 2.27
C GLY A 28 -2.13 11.10 2.47
N PHE A 29 -3.11 11.30 3.37
CA PHE A 29 -4.22 10.38 3.65
C PHE A 29 -5.58 11.03 3.46
N PHE A 30 -6.55 10.26 2.93
CA PHE A 30 -7.99 10.58 2.94
C PHE A 30 -8.84 9.29 2.92
N LEU A 31 -10.12 9.41 3.22
CA LEU A 31 -11.08 8.32 3.13
C LEU A 31 -11.91 8.47 1.85
N LEU A 32 -12.13 7.37 1.14
CA LEU A 32 -12.89 7.30 -0.09
C LEU A 32 -14.22 6.60 0.18
N ALA A 33 -15.32 7.32 0.06
CA ALA A 33 -16.69 6.80 0.17
C ALA A 33 -17.37 6.69 -1.21
N GLY A 34 -18.53 6.02 -1.28
CA GLY A 34 -19.31 5.92 -2.52
C GLY A 34 -18.67 5.05 -3.60
N HIS A 35 -17.78 4.14 -3.20
CA HIS A 35 -17.05 3.24 -4.11
C HIS A 35 -17.94 2.14 -4.72
N GLY A 36 -19.01 1.70 -4.01
CA GLY A 36 -19.97 0.71 -4.50
C GLY A 36 -19.48 -0.75 -4.48
N LEU A 37 -18.47 -1.07 -3.68
CA LEU A 37 -17.84 -2.39 -3.62
C LEU A 37 -18.12 -3.15 -2.32
N ASP A 38 -19.14 -2.74 -1.54
CA ASP A 38 -19.37 -3.26 -0.19
C ASP A 38 -19.51 -4.79 -0.16
N ASP A 39 -20.36 -5.37 -1.03
CA ASP A 39 -20.59 -6.82 -1.09
C ASP A 39 -19.32 -7.61 -1.48
N LEU A 40 -18.50 -7.07 -2.37
CA LEU A 40 -17.23 -7.69 -2.77
C LEU A 40 -16.20 -7.62 -1.63
N ILE A 41 -16.15 -6.49 -0.94
CA ILE A 41 -15.26 -6.29 0.22
C ILE A 41 -15.62 -7.28 1.34
N GLU A 42 -16.89 -7.51 1.64
CA GLU A 42 -17.30 -8.52 2.61
C GLU A 42 -16.86 -9.93 2.21
N ARG A 43 -17.05 -10.32 0.94
CA ARG A 43 -16.54 -11.62 0.44
C ARG A 43 -15.01 -11.72 0.53
N ALA A 44 -14.30 -10.65 0.23
CA ALA A 44 -12.84 -10.61 0.35
C ALA A 44 -12.38 -10.73 1.80
N TRP A 45 -13.11 -10.14 2.76
CA TRP A 45 -12.84 -10.33 4.19
C TRP A 45 -13.02 -11.78 4.63
N ASP A 46 -14.09 -12.45 4.18
CA ASP A 46 -14.34 -13.86 4.52
C ASP A 46 -13.23 -14.76 3.99
N GLU A 47 -12.81 -14.56 2.75
CA GLU A 47 -11.71 -15.31 2.15
C GLU A 47 -10.37 -15.02 2.84
N THR A 48 -10.11 -13.78 3.22
CA THR A 48 -8.90 -13.38 3.95
C THR A 48 -8.82 -14.06 5.31
N ARG A 49 -9.92 -14.05 6.08
CA ARG A 49 -9.99 -14.74 7.38
C ARG A 49 -9.84 -16.25 7.21
N ARG A 50 -10.50 -16.83 6.21
CA ARG A 50 -10.40 -18.27 5.89
C ARG A 50 -8.97 -18.69 5.54
N PHE A 51 -8.25 -17.87 4.77
CA PHE A 51 -6.86 -18.14 4.41
C PHE A 51 -5.95 -18.13 5.64
N PHE A 52 -5.99 -17.09 6.45
CA PHE A 52 -5.11 -16.98 7.61
C PHE A 52 -5.47 -17.97 8.74
N ALA A 53 -6.73 -18.40 8.82
CA ALA A 53 -7.19 -19.46 9.73
C ALA A 53 -6.87 -20.89 9.23
N ALA A 54 -6.45 -21.05 7.98
CA ALA A 54 -6.10 -22.35 7.42
C ALA A 54 -4.86 -22.95 8.12
N ASP A 55 -4.74 -24.28 8.03
CA ASP A 55 -3.59 -24.99 8.58
C ASP A 55 -2.26 -24.39 8.08
N ARG A 56 -1.28 -24.32 8.98
CA ARG A 56 0.05 -23.78 8.66
C ARG A 56 0.67 -24.47 7.42
N SER A 57 0.47 -25.76 7.26
CA SER A 57 0.97 -26.51 6.11
C SER A 57 0.44 -25.99 4.77
N ILE A 58 -0.78 -25.49 4.70
CA ILE A 58 -1.37 -24.89 3.50
C ILE A 58 -0.66 -23.57 3.17
N LYS A 59 -0.44 -22.73 4.17
CA LYS A 59 0.23 -21.43 4.03
C LYS A 59 1.71 -21.61 3.68
N THR A 60 2.41 -22.49 4.37
CA THR A 60 3.84 -22.75 4.14
C THR A 60 4.15 -23.45 2.81
N ALA A 61 3.18 -24.17 2.21
CA ALA A 61 3.33 -24.74 0.87
C ALA A 61 3.47 -23.69 -0.25
N ILE A 62 3.09 -22.44 0.03
CA ILE A 62 3.12 -21.32 -0.92
C ILE A 62 3.97 -20.16 -0.40
N VAL A 63 4.97 -20.44 0.42
CA VAL A 63 5.91 -19.42 0.93
C VAL A 63 6.64 -18.76 -0.22
N ARG A 64 6.70 -17.41 -0.18
CA ARG A 64 7.49 -16.60 -1.11
C ARG A 64 8.99 -16.66 -0.79
N ASP A 65 9.80 -16.35 -1.77
CA ASP A 65 11.25 -16.28 -1.64
C ASP A 65 11.82 -15.07 -2.41
N GLN A 66 13.13 -14.91 -2.41
CA GLN A 66 13.80 -13.79 -3.09
C GLN A 66 13.64 -13.82 -4.62
N GLU A 67 13.49 -15.00 -5.23
CA GLU A 67 13.30 -15.15 -6.67
C GLU A 67 11.86 -14.83 -7.08
N ASN A 68 10.90 -15.21 -6.23
CA ASN A 68 9.49 -14.93 -6.41
C ASN A 68 8.86 -14.37 -5.13
N PRO A 69 8.69 -13.04 -5.03
CA PRO A 69 8.15 -12.38 -3.85
C PRO A 69 6.62 -12.47 -3.71
N MET A 70 5.96 -13.36 -4.46
CA MET A 70 4.51 -13.60 -4.37
C MET A 70 4.21 -14.85 -3.58
N GLY A 71 3.19 -14.80 -2.74
CA GLY A 71 2.78 -15.89 -1.86
C GLY A 71 2.75 -15.49 -0.39
N TYR A 72 2.80 -16.50 0.49
CA TYR A 72 2.72 -16.34 1.95
C TYR A 72 4.08 -15.99 2.56
N PHE A 73 4.09 -15.16 3.61
CA PHE A 73 5.28 -14.91 4.43
C PHE A 73 4.92 -14.41 5.85
N ASP A 74 5.68 -14.83 6.86
CA ASP A 74 5.45 -14.49 8.27
C ASP A 74 6.70 -13.94 9.00
N ARG A 75 7.75 -13.60 8.26
CA ARG A 75 9.07 -13.20 8.81
C ARG A 75 9.57 -11.91 8.19
N GLU A 76 8.65 -11.06 7.73
CA GLU A 76 9.00 -9.81 7.06
C GLU A 76 9.72 -8.85 8.02
N LEU A 77 10.73 -8.16 7.49
CA LEU A 77 11.52 -7.18 8.24
C LEU A 77 11.14 -5.77 7.82
N THR A 78 10.96 -4.90 8.81
CA THR A 78 10.94 -3.46 8.63
C THR A 78 12.02 -2.87 9.54
N LYS A 79 13.00 -2.16 8.96
CA LYS A 79 14.12 -1.59 9.69
C LYS A 79 14.84 -2.63 10.59
N ARG A 80 15.12 -3.79 10.01
CA ARG A 80 15.88 -4.91 10.63
C ARG A 80 15.18 -5.59 11.81
N LYS A 81 13.90 -5.29 12.08
CA LYS A 81 13.08 -5.95 13.08
C LYS A 81 11.92 -6.66 12.41
N ARG A 82 11.53 -7.83 12.94
CA ARG A 82 10.36 -8.55 12.43
C ARG A 82 9.07 -7.80 12.74
N ASP A 83 8.20 -7.74 11.75
CA ASP A 83 6.84 -7.25 11.92
C ASP A 83 5.97 -8.29 12.65
N HIS A 84 4.96 -7.80 13.39
CA HIS A 84 3.97 -8.66 14.04
C HIS A 84 2.85 -9.02 13.07
N LYS A 85 3.21 -9.56 11.89
CA LYS A 85 2.23 -9.90 10.86
C LYS A 85 2.62 -11.12 10.04
N GLU A 86 1.63 -11.77 9.48
CA GLU A 86 1.76 -12.68 8.36
C GLU A 86 1.04 -12.09 7.14
N VAL A 87 1.56 -12.35 5.95
CA VAL A 87 1.09 -11.74 4.71
C VAL A 87 0.88 -12.76 3.59
N PHE A 88 0.03 -12.40 2.62
CA PHE A 88 -0.08 -13.09 1.34
C PHE A 88 -0.10 -12.05 0.22
N ASP A 89 0.85 -12.14 -0.70
CA ASP A 89 1.01 -11.21 -1.82
C ASP A 89 0.67 -11.84 -3.16
N PHE A 90 -0.02 -11.09 -4.02
CA PHE A 90 -0.26 -11.46 -5.40
C PHE A 90 -0.31 -10.24 -6.33
N VAL A 91 0.00 -10.48 -7.61
CA VAL A 91 -0.02 -9.48 -8.69
C VAL A 91 -1.17 -9.78 -9.65
N ASP A 92 -1.36 -8.94 -10.68
CA ASP A 92 -2.48 -9.02 -11.63
C ASP A 92 -2.79 -10.47 -12.08
N PRO A 93 -3.90 -11.04 -11.61
CA PRO A 93 -4.22 -12.45 -11.89
C PRO A 93 -4.90 -12.64 -13.25
N SER A 94 -5.30 -11.56 -13.93
CA SER A 94 -5.95 -11.62 -15.24
C SER A 94 -4.97 -11.70 -16.40
N HIS A 95 -3.68 -11.37 -16.18
CA HIS A 95 -2.65 -11.41 -17.21
C HIS A 95 -1.79 -12.68 -17.09
N ALA A 96 -1.94 -13.63 -17.99
CA ALA A 96 -1.36 -14.96 -17.89
C ALA A 96 0.14 -15.02 -17.55
N SER A 97 0.98 -14.15 -18.16
CA SER A 97 2.42 -14.14 -17.86
C SER A 97 2.77 -13.53 -16.50
N ILE A 98 1.89 -12.68 -15.95
CA ILE A 98 2.06 -12.08 -14.62
C ILE A 98 1.55 -13.03 -13.55
N ASP A 99 0.39 -13.65 -13.78
CA ASP A 99 -0.24 -14.61 -12.86
C ASP A 99 0.64 -15.87 -12.60
N GLN A 100 1.53 -16.23 -13.52
CA GLN A 100 2.51 -17.31 -13.28
C GLN A 100 3.38 -17.11 -12.04
N ARG A 101 3.49 -15.87 -11.54
CA ARG A 101 4.20 -15.56 -10.30
C ARG A 101 3.35 -15.79 -9.06
N ASN A 102 2.02 -15.81 -9.18
CA ASN A 102 1.12 -15.99 -8.06
C ASN A 102 1.16 -17.43 -7.54
N ARG A 103 1.24 -17.59 -6.23
CA ARG A 103 1.23 -18.89 -5.55
C ARG A 103 -0.12 -19.07 -4.85
N TRP A 104 -1.11 -19.55 -5.60
CA TRP A 104 -2.47 -19.70 -5.07
C TRP A 104 -2.63 -20.93 -4.17
N PRO A 105 -3.37 -20.83 -3.02
CA PRO A 105 -3.66 -21.98 -2.14
C PRO A 105 -4.68 -22.91 -2.82
N GLN A 106 -4.22 -24.01 -3.37
CA GLN A 106 -5.05 -24.96 -4.14
C GLN A 106 -6.18 -25.61 -3.33
N SER A 107 -6.03 -25.71 -2.01
CA SER A 107 -7.01 -26.29 -1.10
C SER A 107 -8.11 -25.35 -0.65
N LEU A 108 -8.11 -24.09 -1.11
CA LEU A 108 -9.12 -23.07 -0.77
C LEU A 108 -9.92 -22.70 -2.02
N PRO A 109 -10.93 -23.49 -2.43
CA PRO A 109 -11.75 -23.18 -3.60
C PRO A 109 -12.51 -21.86 -3.40
N GLY A 110 -12.63 -21.04 -4.46
CA GLY A 110 -13.25 -19.72 -4.42
C GLY A 110 -12.32 -18.57 -3.99
N PHE A 111 -11.20 -18.86 -3.31
CA PHE A 111 -10.25 -17.86 -2.87
C PHE A 111 -9.67 -17.05 -4.03
N ARG A 112 -9.13 -17.74 -5.04
CA ARG A 112 -8.53 -17.07 -6.20
C ARG A 112 -9.56 -16.25 -6.97
N GLU A 113 -10.76 -16.78 -7.16
CA GLU A 113 -11.84 -16.12 -7.90
C GLU A 113 -12.23 -14.80 -7.23
N THR A 114 -12.45 -14.81 -5.91
CA THR A 114 -12.79 -13.61 -5.15
C THR A 114 -11.65 -12.59 -5.18
N MET A 115 -10.39 -13.03 -5.01
CA MET A 115 -9.23 -12.13 -5.04
C MET A 115 -8.97 -11.56 -6.44
N THR A 116 -9.30 -12.31 -7.50
CA THR A 116 -9.22 -11.80 -8.88
C THR A 116 -10.25 -10.70 -9.12
N GLU A 117 -11.51 -10.92 -8.72
CA GLU A 117 -12.56 -9.91 -8.82
C GLU A 117 -12.20 -8.65 -8.01
N LEU A 118 -11.66 -8.83 -6.79
CA LEU A 118 -11.21 -7.71 -5.96
C LEU A 118 -10.09 -6.91 -6.64
N PHE A 119 -9.12 -7.58 -7.26
CA PHE A 119 -8.05 -6.93 -7.99
C PHE A 119 -8.58 -6.10 -9.17
N ASP A 120 -9.53 -6.66 -9.92
CA ASP A 120 -10.15 -6.01 -11.07
C ASP A 120 -10.87 -4.72 -10.65
N GLU A 121 -11.72 -4.80 -9.64
CA GLU A 121 -12.53 -3.67 -9.17
C GLU A 121 -11.69 -2.59 -8.48
N LEU A 122 -10.66 -2.97 -7.68
CA LEU A 122 -9.75 -1.99 -7.09
C LEU A 122 -8.87 -1.30 -8.14
N SER A 123 -8.52 -1.98 -9.23
CA SER A 123 -7.83 -1.35 -10.37
C SER A 123 -8.68 -0.25 -11.01
N VAL A 124 -9.96 -0.55 -11.28
CA VAL A 124 -10.93 0.42 -11.81
C VAL A 124 -11.16 1.58 -10.84
N LEU A 125 -11.29 1.26 -9.54
CA LEU A 125 -11.46 2.28 -8.51
C LEU A 125 -10.23 3.19 -8.40
N THR A 126 -9.03 2.64 -8.57
CA THR A 126 -7.78 3.42 -8.60
C THR A 126 -7.79 4.45 -9.73
N ASP A 127 -8.19 4.06 -10.95
CA ASP A 127 -8.26 5.00 -12.08
C ASP A 127 -9.22 6.16 -11.77
N ARG A 128 -10.38 5.87 -11.17
CA ARG A 128 -11.33 6.89 -10.73
C ARG A 128 -10.75 7.79 -9.62
N THR A 129 -10.01 7.21 -8.67
CA THR A 129 -9.35 7.94 -7.59
C THR A 129 -8.25 8.87 -8.13
N MET A 130 -7.49 8.41 -9.13
CA MET A 130 -6.48 9.23 -9.80
C MET A 130 -7.09 10.44 -10.50
N VAL A 131 -8.30 10.35 -11.06
CA VAL A 131 -9.02 11.51 -11.61
C VAL A 131 -9.24 12.57 -10.53
N LEU A 132 -9.69 12.20 -9.32
CA LEU A 132 -9.87 13.16 -8.21
C LEU A 132 -8.55 13.83 -7.81
N ILE A 133 -7.48 13.04 -7.74
CA ILE A 133 -6.13 13.55 -7.40
C ILE A 133 -5.63 14.52 -8.48
N HIS A 134 -5.80 14.17 -9.76
CA HIS A 134 -5.43 15.04 -10.88
C HIS A 134 -6.21 16.35 -10.91
N ASP A 135 -7.54 16.28 -10.62
CA ASP A 135 -8.40 17.47 -10.55
C ASP A 135 -7.97 18.38 -9.38
N ALA A 136 -7.69 17.81 -8.21
CA ALA A 136 -7.20 18.58 -7.06
C ALA A 136 -5.82 19.21 -7.31
N LEU A 137 -4.95 18.56 -8.09
CA LEU A 137 -3.66 19.10 -8.52
C LEU A 137 -3.77 20.13 -9.65
N GLY A 138 -4.90 20.16 -10.37
CA GLY A 138 -5.08 21.01 -11.54
C GLY A 138 -4.23 20.60 -12.76
N LEU A 139 -3.95 19.30 -12.92
CA LEU A 139 -3.10 18.78 -13.99
C LEU A 139 -3.82 18.77 -15.34
N GLY A 140 -3.10 19.18 -16.40
CA GLY A 140 -3.53 19.01 -17.79
C GLY A 140 -3.38 17.56 -18.29
N ASP A 141 -4.01 17.26 -19.45
CA ASP A 141 -4.08 15.89 -20.00
C ASP A 141 -2.73 15.24 -20.25
N GLY A 142 -1.68 16.02 -20.55
CA GLY A 142 -0.31 15.52 -20.75
C GLY A 142 0.24 14.93 -19.46
N SER A 143 0.28 15.72 -18.42
CA SER A 143 0.80 15.32 -17.10
C SER A 143 -0.04 14.26 -16.42
N ARG A 144 -1.36 14.21 -16.66
CA ARG A 144 -2.22 13.11 -16.19
C ARG A 144 -1.79 11.75 -16.75
N ARG A 145 -1.28 11.69 -17.96
CA ARG A 145 -0.75 10.44 -18.56
C ARG A 145 0.62 10.06 -18.02
N GLU A 146 1.41 11.03 -17.60
CA GLU A 146 2.72 10.79 -16.97
C GLU A 146 2.57 10.31 -15.52
N VAL A 147 1.63 10.92 -14.77
CA VAL A 147 1.27 10.56 -13.40
C VAL A 147 0.17 9.50 -13.45
N ALA A 148 0.50 8.31 -13.91
CA ALA A 148 -0.48 7.26 -14.13
C ALA A 148 -0.07 5.94 -13.46
N CYS A 149 -1.08 5.22 -12.99
CA CYS A 149 -0.93 3.87 -12.48
C CYS A 149 -0.94 2.84 -13.60
N SER A 150 -0.35 1.69 -13.35
CA SER A 150 -0.40 0.55 -14.25
C SER A 150 -0.96 -0.67 -13.52
N ARG A 151 -2.07 -1.22 -14.01
CA ARG A 151 -2.63 -2.45 -13.50
C ARG A 151 -1.57 -3.56 -13.39
N HIS A 152 -0.75 -3.74 -14.43
CA HIS A 152 0.28 -4.78 -14.49
C HIS A 152 1.48 -4.53 -13.56
N GLY A 153 1.64 -3.31 -13.07
CA GLY A 153 2.64 -2.95 -12.06
C GLY A 153 2.13 -3.09 -10.63
N SER A 154 0.82 -3.25 -10.46
CA SER A 154 0.13 -3.23 -9.17
C SER A 154 0.06 -4.60 -8.50
N SER A 155 -0.21 -4.61 -7.19
CA SER A 155 -0.32 -5.82 -6.39
C SER A 155 -1.32 -5.65 -5.25
N ILE A 156 -1.86 -6.77 -4.77
CA ILE A 156 -2.61 -6.84 -3.53
C ILE A 156 -1.80 -7.61 -2.50
N ARG A 157 -1.88 -7.17 -1.26
CA ARG A 157 -1.40 -7.87 -0.09
C ARG A 157 -2.56 -8.10 0.88
N LEU A 158 -2.69 -9.30 1.37
CA LEU A 158 -3.51 -9.58 2.55
C LEU A 158 -2.59 -9.54 3.77
N ASN A 159 -2.97 -8.81 4.81
CA ASN A 159 -2.26 -8.77 6.08
C ASN A 159 -3.12 -9.34 7.20
N HIS A 160 -2.51 -10.14 8.06
CA HIS A 160 -3.03 -10.53 9.37
C HIS A 160 -2.03 -10.13 10.44
N TYR A 161 -2.49 -9.34 11.39
CA TYR A 161 -1.74 -8.91 12.58
C TYR A 161 -2.31 -9.66 13.78
N PRO A 162 -1.72 -10.79 14.20
CA PRO A 162 -2.19 -11.52 15.37
C PRO A 162 -1.87 -10.79 16.68
N VAL A 163 -2.49 -11.21 17.76
CA VAL A 163 -2.01 -10.87 19.09
C VAL A 163 -0.78 -11.73 19.38
N GLY A 164 0.38 -11.08 19.48
CA GLY A 164 1.67 -11.76 19.69
C GLY A 164 2.46 -12.02 18.40
N ASP A 165 3.36 -12.99 18.45
CA ASP A 165 4.25 -13.34 17.34
C ASP A 165 3.53 -14.27 16.32
N PRO A 166 3.47 -13.93 15.02
CA PRO A 166 2.88 -14.80 14.02
C PRO A 166 3.65 -16.12 13.81
N VAL A 167 4.95 -16.15 14.12
CA VAL A 167 5.79 -17.34 13.98
C VAL A 167 5.64 -18.21 15.23
N PRO A 168 5.36 -19.52 15.10
CA PRO A 168 5.33 -20.45 16.23
C PRO A 168 6.66 -20.49 17.01
N GLU A 169 6.61 -20.67 18.32
CA GLU A 169 7.78 -20.65 19.21
C GLU A 169 8.90 -21.58 18.72
N GLY A 170 8.57 -22.79 18.28
CA GLY A 170 9.55 -23.77 17.78
C GLY A 170 10.21 -23.45 16.43
N GLU A 171 9.80 -22.35 15.78
CA GLU A 171 10.35 -21.90 14.49
C GLU A 171 11.09 -20.56 14.59
N ARG A 172 11.29 -20.03 15.82
CA ARG A 172 11.87 -18.68 16.02
C ARG A 172 13.39 -18.67 16.10
N ASP A 173 14.03 -19.82 16.23
CA ASP A 173 15.50 -19.90 16.37
C ASP A 173 16.21 -19.24 15.20
N GLY A 174 17.11 -18.30 15.51
CA GLY A 174 17.89 -17.56 14.52
C GLY A 174 17.16 -16.43 13.79
N LEU A 175 15.87 -16.18 14.13
CA LEU A 175 15.14 -15.03 13.58
C LEU A 175 15.51 -13.74 14.30
N ALA A 176 15.38 -12.60 13.60
CA ALA A 176 15.45 -11.29 14.22
C ALA A 176 14.37 -11.09 15.28
N ASP A 177 14.61 -10.20 16.25
CA ASP A 177 13.61 -9.85 17.26
C ASP A 177 12.39 -9.17 16.63
N LEU A 178 11.23 -9.28 17.29
CA LEU A 178 10.05 -8.50 16.96
C LEU A 178 10.29 -6.99 17.18
N GLY A 179 9.73 -6.18 16.29
CA GLY A 179 9.71 -4.73 16.44
C GLY A 179 8.80 -4.25 17.58
N GLU A 180 8.90 -2.97 17.92
CA GLU A 180 8.02 -2.32 18.91
C GLU A 180 6.62 -2.01 18.32
N THR A 181 6.50 -2.01 16.98
CA THR A 181 5.26 -1.79 16.23
C THR A 181 4.88 -3.05 15.47
N ALA A 182 3.59 -3.23 15.16
CA ALA A 182 3.13 -4.36 14.37
C ALA A 182 3.60 -4.26 12.91
N LEU A 183 3.73 -3.03 12.42
CA LEU A 183 4.40 -2.65 11.18
C LEU A 183 5.19 -1.36 11.45
N GLY A 184 6.49 -1.37 11.20
CA GLY A 184 7.38 -0.22 11.36
C GLY A 184 6.95 0.97 10.50
N TYR A 185 7.31 2.20 10.92
CA TYR A 185 6.95 3.37 10.13
C TYR A 185 7.72 3.38 8.79
N HIS A 186 6.98 3.62 7.72
CA HIS A 186 7.46 3.61 6.34
C HIS A 186 6.58 4.47 5.43
N THR A 187 6.99 4.65 4.20
CA THR A 187 6.17 5.13 3.08
C THR A 187 5.98 3.99 2.09
N ASP A 188 4.87 4.01 1.35
CA ASP A 188 4.68 3.12 0.20
C ASP A 188 5.49 3.64 -0.99
N PRO A 189 6.24 2.80 -1.71
CA PRO A 189 7.07 3.26 -2.83
C PRO A 189 6.27 3.66 -4.07
N GLY A 190 5.01 3.18 -4.21
CA GLY A 190 4.17 3.35 -5.39
C GLY A 190 3.56 4.74 -5.57
N VAL A 191 2.45 4.78 -6.28
CA VAL A 191 1.71 6.01 -6.59
C VAL A 191 0.67 6.30 -5.52
N VAL A 192 -0.23 5.36 -5.33
CA VAL A 192 -1.34 5.44 -4.38
C VAL A 192 -1.68 4.04 -3.87
N THR A 193 -2.08 3.93 -2.62
CA THR A 193 -2.57 2.69 -2.02
C THR A 193 -4.04 2.84 -1.67
N LEU A 194 -4.86 1.89 -2.11
CA LEU A 194 -6.24 1.72 -1.64
C LEU A 194 -6.23 0.66 -0.54
N LEU A 195 -6.51 1.06 0.69
CA LEU A 195 -6.41 0.17 1.85
C LEU A 195 -7.78 -0.15 2.42
N LEU A 196 -8.18 -1.41 2.33
CA LEU A 196 -9.27 -1.95 3.12
C LEU A 196 -8.73 -2.27 4.52
N GLN A 197 -9.38 -1.78 5.57
CA GLN A 197 -9.06 -2.14 6.95
C GLN A 197 -10.31 -2.64 7.68
N ASP A 198 -10.12 -3.62 8.56
CA ASP A 198 -11.20 -4.09 9.42
C ASP A 198 -11.53 -3.06 10.53
N ASP A 199 -12.48 -3.39 11.40
CA ASP A 199 -12.95 -2.53 12.48
C ASP A 199 -12.02 -2.50 13.72
N THR A 200 -10.80 -3.06 13.63
CA THR A 200 -9.88 -3.16 14.78
C THR A 200 -9.13 -1.84 15.03
N GLY A 201 -8.78 -1.11 13.96
CA GLY A 201 -7.99 0.11 14.07
C GLY A 201 -6.49 -0.14 14.17
N GLY A 202 -5.74 0.82 14.73
CA GLY A 202 -4.29 0.72 14.95
C GLY A 202 -3.43 1.27 13.81
N LEU A 203 -4.00 1.72 12.70
CA LEU A 203 -3.29 2.47 11.68
C LEU A 203 -3.07 3.91 12.14
N GLN A 204 -1.83 4.40 12.03
CA GLN A 204 -1.45 5.78 12.31
C GLN A 204 -0.70 6.39 11.14
N ALA A 205 -0.99 7.65 10.84
CA ALA A 205 -0.28 8.49 9.86
C ALA A 205 0.49 9.61 10.57
N GLU A 206 1.59 10.05 9.97
CA GLU A 206 2.36 11.20 10.45
C GLU A 206 1.88 12.49 9.78
N SER A 207 1.32 13.39 10.58
CA SER A 207 0.96 14.76 10.17
C SER A 207 2.10 15.72 10.47
N LEU A 208 2.30 16.74 9.61
CA LEU A 208 3.28 17.80 9.84
C LEU A 208 3.01 18.59 11.10
N ASP A 209 1.72 18.86 11.36
CA ASP A 209 1.31 19.77 12.42
C ASP A 209 0.89 19.06 13.71
N HIS A 210 0.53 17.78 13.63
CA HIS A 210 -0.10 17.04 14.73
C HIS A 210 0.69 15.79 15.19
N GLY A 211 1.83 15.48 14.53
CA GLY A 211 2.57 14.22 14.80
C GLY A 211 1.76 12.99 14.39
N TRP A 212 1.83 11.91 15.15
CA TRP A 212 1.09 10.69 14.84
C TRP A 212 -0.41 10.87 15.09
N ILE A 213 -1.21 10.72 14.03
CA ILE A 213 -2.68 10.76 14.07
C ILE A 213 -3.25 9.39 13.77
N ASP A 214 -4.32 9.01 14.46
CA ASP A 214 -5.03 7.77 14.17
C ASP A 214 -5.82 7.90 12.85
N VAL A 215 -5.82 6.82 12.05
CA VAL A 215 -6.69 6.65 10.90
C VAL A 215 -7.75 5.59 11.24
N PRO A 216 -8.85 5.99 11.91
CA PRO A 216 -9.82 5.04 12.42
C PRO A 216 -10.58 4.36 11.29
N PRO A 217 -10.99 3.10 11.48
CA PRO A 217 -11.92 2.46 10.56
C PRO A 217 -13.23 3.23 10.50
N THR A 218 -13.67 3.54 9.29
CA THR A 218 -14.94 4.21 9.02
C THR A 218 -15.75 3.35 8.07
N ALA A 219 -16.94 2.94 8.49
CA ALA A 219 -17.80 2.04 7.69
C ALA A 219 -18.10 2.63 6.31
N GLY A 220 -18.08 1.78 5.27
CA GLY A 220 -18.34 2.18 3.88
C GLY A 220 -17.25 3.06 3.26
N THR A 221 -16.04 3.06 3.83
CA THR A 221 -14.90 3.79 3.27
C THR A 221 -13.68 2.91 3.02
N ILE A 222 -12.88 3.33 2.05
CA ILE A 222 -11.54 2.80 1.77
C ILE A 222 -10.54 3.89 2.14
N VAL A 223 -9.49 3.55 2.88
CA VAL A 223 -8.39 4.48 3.15
C VAL A 223 -7.55 4.63 1.89
N VAL A 224 -7.23 5.86 1.53
CA VAL A 224 -6.31 6.17 0.43
C VAL A 224 -5.08 6.85 1.00
N ASN A 225 -3.90 6.36 0.64
CA ASN A 225 -2.64 7.04 0.95
C ASN A 225 -1.75 7.18 -0.27
N LEU A 226 -0.98 8.27 -0.30
CA LEU A 226 -0.06 8.58 -1.38
C LEU A 226 1.32 7.96 -1.11
N GLY A 227 1.97 7.49 -2.18
CA GLY A 227 3.30 6.91 -2.12
C GLY A 227 4.41 7.82 -2.66
N ASP A 228 5.63 7.30 -2.61
CA ASP A 228 6.87 8.00 -2.98
C ASP A 228 6.87 8.52 -4.42
N CYS A 229 6.31 7.75 -5.38
CA CYS A 229 6.19 8.21 -6.76
C CYS A 229 5.29 9.44 -6.88
N MET A 230 4.18 9.49 -6.14
CA MET A 230 3.30 10.67 -6.14
C MET A 230 4.03 11.89 -5.58
N GLN A 231 4.81 11.73 -4.51
CA GLN A 231 5.60 12.82 -3.96
C GLN A 231 6.63 13.35 -4.99
N ALA A 232 7.36 12.46 -5.66
CA ALA A 232 8.35 12.86 -6.65
C ALA A 232 7.70 13.53 -7.87
N TRP A 233 6.64 12.95 -8.44
CA TRP A 233 5.92 13.52 -9.56
C TRP A 233 5.35 14.91 -9.26
N THR A 234 4.80 15.08 -8.06
CA THR A 234 4.22 16.37 -7.64
C THR A 234 5.26 17.36 -7.09
N ASN A 235 6.55 17.02 -7.17
CA ASN A 235 7.66 17.88 -6.75
C ASN A 235 7.52 18.37 -5.30
N ASP A 236 7.15 17.46 -4.38
CA ASP A 236 6.79 17.71 -2.98
C ASP A 236 5.51 18.54 -2.75
N ARG A 237 4.68 18.79 -3.77
CA ARG A 237 3.36 19.40 -3.53
C ARG A 237 2.47 18.49 -2.70
N TYR A 238 2.51 17.18 -2.96
CA TYR A 238 1.89 16.14 -2.15
C TYR A 238 2.96 15.29 -1.48
N ARG A 239 2.66 14.75 -0.32
CA ARG A 239 3.59 13.97 0.47
C ARG A 239 3.31 12.48 0.35
N ALA A 240 4.38 11.69 0.28
CA ALA A 240 4.29 10.28 0.63
C ALA A 240 3.90 10.17 2.11
N ALA A 241 2.89 9.37 2.35
CA ALA A 241 2.28 9.23 3.66
C ALA A 241 3.12 8.34 4.57
N VAL A 242 3.84 8.90 5.52
CA VAL A 242 4.53 8.10 6.54
C VAL A 242 3.48 7.50 7.48
N HIS A 243 3.48 6.19 7.61
CA HIS A 243 2.49 5.48 8.42
C HIS A 243 3.07 4.25 9.13
N ARG A 244 2.35 3.78 10.16
CA ARG A 244 2.70 2.60 10.96
C ARG A 244 1.46 1.90 11.48
N VAL A 245 1.63 0.67 12.00
CA VAL A 245 0.57 -0.05 12.71
C VAL A 245 1.03 -0.38 14.12
N VAL A 246 0.22 -0.02 15.12
CA VAL A 246 0.51 -0.35 16.52
C VAL A 246 0.25 -1.83 16.81
N PRO A 247 0.92 -2.46 17.80
CA PRO A 247 0.72 -3.88 18.10
C PRO A 247 -0.70 -4.19 18.58
N MET A 248 -1.21 -5.33 18.14
CA MET A 248 -2.53 -5.83 18.57
C MET A 248 -2.46 -6.43 19.97
N THR A 249 -3.35 -6.02 20.87
CA THR A 249 -3.34 -6.45 22.27
C THR A 249 -4.59 -7.21 22.68
N LYS A 250 -5.70 -7.07 21.97
CA LYS A 250 -7.00 -7.66 22.36
C LYS A 250 -7.56 -8.62 21.32
N ARG A 251 -7.47 -8.26 20.04
CA ARG A 251 -7.93 -9.05 18.91
C ARG A 251 -7.02 -8.84 17.72
N SER A 252 -6.99 -9.81 16.82
CA SER A 252 -6.26 -9.71 15.55
C SER A 252 -6.85 -8.62 14.68
N ARG A 253 -6.01 -8.03 13.82
CA ARG A 253 -6.38 -7.07 12.79
C ARG A 253 -6.12 -7.67 11.42
N TYR A 254 -7.00 -7.34 10.46
CA TYR A 254 -6.81 -7.65 9.05
C TYR A 254 -6.79 -6.36 8.23
N SER A 255 -6.01 -6.37 7.15
CA SER A 255 -6.04 -5.30 6.15
C SER A 255 -5.67 -5.81 4.78
N ILE A 256 -6.21 -5.15 3.73
CA ILE A 256 -5.98 -5.52 2.34
C ILE A 256 -5.57 -4.27 1.56
N PRO A 257 -4.29 -3.91 1.50
CA PRO A 257 -3.80 -2.86 0.62
C PRO A 257 -3.73 -3.35 -0.84
N TYR A 258 -4.25 -2.53 -1.75
CA TYR A 258 -3.98 -2.55 -3.18
C TYR A 258 -2.91 -1.49 -3.46
N PHE A 259 -1.69 -1.92 -3.73
CA PHE A 259 -0.59 -1.04 -4.10
C PHE A 259 -0.64 -0.72 -5.57
N SER A 260 -0.98 0.51 -5.91
CA SER A 260 -1.01 0.96 -7.28
C SER A 260 0.32 1.60 -7.66
N ASN A 261 0.96 1.01 -8.64
CA ASN A 261 2.31 1.33 -9.06
C ASN A 261 2.36 1.90 -10.49
N PRO A 262 3.43 2.61 -10.87
CA PRO A 262 3.67 2.97 -12.26
C PRO A 262 3.89 1.73 -13.14
N ALA A 263 3.90 1.91 -14.46
CA ALA A 263 4.39 0.88 -15.38
C ALA A 263 5.84 0.52 -15.03
N ARG A 264 6.22 -0.75 -15.20
CA ARG A 264 7.55 -1.27 -14.83
C ARG A 264 8.72 -0.47 -15.45
N GLU A 265 8.50 0.05 -16.65
CA GLU A 265 9.49 0.81 -17.42
C GLU A 265 9.40 2.31 -17.19
N ALA A 266 8.52 2.76 -16.30
CA ALA A 266 8.32 4.18 -16.04
C ALA A 266 9.58 4.84 -15.48
N VAL A 267 9.81 6.06 -15.92
CA VAL A 267 10.77 6.98 -15.32
C VAL A 267 9.97 8.00 -14.52
N VAL A 268 10.24 8.06 -13.22
CA VAL A 268 9.60 8.99 -12.29
C VAL A 268 10.40 10.28 -12.27
N ALA A 269 9.76 11.40 -12.61
CA ALA A 269 10.35 12.74 -12.57
C ALA A 269 9.26 13.78 -12.27
N PRO A 270 9.60 14.90 -11.63
CA PRO A 270 8.63 15.98 -11.40
C PRO A 270 7.98 16.45 -12.68
N VAL A 271 6.64 16.58 -12.68
CA VAL A 271 5.92 17.11 -13.83
C VAL A 271 6.18 18.61 -14.02
N PRO A 272 6.34 19.09 -15.26
CA PRO A 272 6.70 20.50 -15.49
C PRO A 272 5.74 21.50 -14.88
N GLU A 273 4.42 21.22 -14.90
CA GLU A 273 3.37 22.10 -14.35
C GLU A 273 3.51 22.35 -12.84
N LEU A 274 4.16 21.43 -12.13
CA LEU A 274 4.38 21.51 -10.65
C LEU A 274 5.84 21.85 -10.31
N SER A 275 6.65 22.27 -11.29
CA SER A 275 8.09 22.51 -11.12
C SER A 275 8.50 23.97 -11.39
N ALA A 276 7.53 24.92 -11.37
CA ALA A 276 7.80 26.33 -11.65
C ALA A 276 8.85 26.95 -10.70
N ASP A 277 8.89 26.52 -9.45
CA ASP A 277 9.84 27.00 -8.41
C ASP A 277 11.15 26.18 -8.38
N GLY A 278 11.41 25.41 -9.44
CA GLY A 278 12.58 24.53 -9.55
C GLY A 278 12.26 23.05 -9.36
N VAL A 279 13.07 22.22 -10.01
CA VAL A 279 12.97 20.75 -9.94
C VAL A 279 13.65 20.26 -8.67
N ARG A 280 12.95 19.49 -7.84
CA ARG A 280 13.46 18.97 -6.55
C ARG A 280 13.99 17.54 -6.63
N TYR A 281 13.62 16.79 -7.64
CA TYR A 281 14.03 15.39 -7.83
C TYR A 281 14.68 15.21 -9.19
N ARG A 282 15.80 14.48 -9.23
CA ARG A 282 16.34 13.94 -10.48
C ARG A 282 15.49 12.78 -10.96
N PRO A 283 15.35 12.55 -12.27
CA PRO A 283 14.64 11.38 -12.79
C PRO A 283 15.26 10.07 -12.27
N PHE A 284 14.40 9.08 -11.97
CA PHE A 284 14.82 7.74 -11.59
C PHE A 284 13.92 6.66 -12.23
N ALA A 285 14.50 5.50 -12.53
CA ALA A 285 13.76 4.37 -13.06
C ALA A 285 12.97 3.70 -11.93
N TRP A 286 11.66 3.59 -12.08
CA TRP A 286 10.79 2.93 -11.11
C TRP A 286 11.28 1.52 -10.74
N ARG A 287 11.65 0.73 -11.74
CA ARG A 287 12.13 -0.64 -11.53
C ARG A 287 13.35 -0.71 -10.60
N GLU A 288 14.31 0.20 -10.77
CA GLU A 288 15.53 0.23 -9.96
C GLU A 288 15.21 0.63 -8.51
N PHE A 289 14.37 1.67 -8.36
CA PHE A 289 13.91 2.11 -7.05
C PHE A 289 13.18 1.00 -6.31
N MET A 290 12.22 0.33 -6.95
CA MET A 290 11.46 -0.75 -6.34
C MET A 290 12.34 -1.96 -5.98
N THR A 291 13.34 -2.28 -6.81
CA THR A 291 14.29 -3.35 -6.50
C THR A 291 15.12 -3.02 -5.25
N ALA A 292 15.62 -1.79 -5.14
CA ALA A 292 16.40 -1.35 -3.99
C ALA A 292 15.57 -1.33 -2.68
N ARG A 293 14.26 -1.02 -2.77
CA ARG A 293 13.33 -1.04 -1.62
C ARG A 293 12.92 -2.44 -1.16
N ALA A 294 12.95 -3.43 -2.05
CA ALA A 294 12.44 -4.77 -1.75
C ALA A 294 13.47 -5.73 -1.14
N TYR A 295 14.77 -5.41 -1.28
CA TYR A 295 15.84 -6.34 -0.87
C TYR A 295 15.87 -6.61 0.64
N ASP A 296 15.59 -5.63 1.47
CA ASP A 296 15.70 -5.74 2.94
C ASP A 296 14.50 -6.46 3.61
N ASN A 297 13.42 -6.70 2.90
CA ASN A 297 12.23 -7.34 3.47
C ASN A 297 12.45 -8.82 3.87
N PHE A 298 13.47 -9.47 3.32
CA PHE A 298 13.78 -10.90 3.54
C PHE A 298 14.97 -11.14 4.46
N THR A 299 15.96 -10.25 4.41
CA THR A 299 17.23 -10.42 5.13
C THR A 299 17.80 -9.04 5.44
N ASP A 300 18.22 -8.83 6.68
CA ASP A 300 18.96 -7.61 7.05
C ASP A 300 20.29 -7.56 6.29
N LEU A 301 20.41 -6.62 5.36
CA LEU A 301 21.62 -6.40 4.56
C LEU A 301 22.61 -5.44 5.22
N GLY A 302 22.25 -4.88 6.38
CA GLY A 302 23.10 -3.94 7.10
C GLY A 302 23.23 -2.56 6.47
N VAL A 303 22.39 -2.25 5.46
CA VAL A 303 22.30 -0.95 4.79
C VAL A 303 20.91 -0.35 4.99
N ASP A 304 20.80 0.96 4.90
CA ASP A 304 19.50 1.62 4.97
C ASP A 304 18.78 1.49 3.63
N ASP A 305 17.43 1.36 3.70
CA ASP A 305 16.58 1.31 2.52
C ASP A 305 16.75 2.58 1.67
N THR A 306 16.80 2.42 0.36
CA THR A 306 16.75 3.54 -0.57
C THR A 306 15.43 4.31 -0.38
N GLN A 307 15.51 5.59 -0.13
CA GLN A 307 14.36 6.48 0.06
C GLN A 307 14.15 7.36 -1.18
N VAL A 308 12.94 7.83 -1.42
CA VAL A 308 12.66 8.79 -2.51
C VAL A 308 13.51 10.06 -2.36
N THR A 309 13.86 10.43 -1.14
CA THR A 309 14.71 11.59 -0.84
C THR A 309 16.14 11.46 -1.34
N ASP A 310 16.63 10.26 -1.64
CA ASP A 310 17.97 10.03 -2.22
C ASP A 310 18.06 10.50 -3.68
N PHE A 311 16.91 10.75 -4.29
CA PHE A 311 16.80 11.32 -5.63
C PHE A 311 16.61 12.84 -5.62
N ARG A 312 16.65 13.49 -4.47
CA ARG A 312 16.60 14.95 -4.40
C ARG A 312 17.80 15.58 -5.10
N VAL A 313 17.54 16.68 -5.79
CA VAL A 313 18.60 17.52 -6.38
C VAL A 313 19.30 18.23 -5.21
N THR A 314 20.61 18.01 -5.07
CA THR A 314 21.42 18.81 -4.13
C THR A 314 21.54 20.24 -4.66
N ALA A 315 21.23 21.21 -3.82
CA ALA A 315 21.38 22.63 -4.14
C ALA A 315 22.85 23.01 -4.39
#